data_07d1834b6df6f0b30853a24e5665405d
#
_entry.id   07d1834b6df6f0b30853a24e5665405d
#
_cell.length_a   1.000
_cell.length_b   1.000
_cell.length_c   1.000
_cell.angle_alpha   90.00
_cell.angle_beta   90.00
_cell.angle_gamma   90.00
#
_symmetry.space_group_name_H-M   'P 1'
#
loop_
_entity.id
_entity.type
_entity.pdbx_description
1 polymer ?
#
loop_
_entity_poly.entity_id
_entity_poly.type
_entity_poly.pdbx_seq_one_letter_code
_entity_poly.pdbx_strand_id
1 'polypeptide(L)'
;LAIVVIGGHSRSVGKTSVVAGLIAALPSYKWTAFKITQFGHGKCSLDGAPCHCATDDHTWAISEEKNRFGTSDSSRFLAAGARQSYWVRTEQGRLAEAMGAIRRRLAQAENAILESNSILRFVRPDLYITVLDPATEDFKISAREFLDQADAVVLHESRSPRWQGISLKPVARVPMFYIRPPEYVTGELVAFIESRLMKKPLCA
;
A
#
# COMPACT_ATOMS: atom_id res chain seq x y z
N LEU A 1 -16.41 -2.18 8.08
CA LEU A 1 -14.98 -2.08 7.77
C LEU A 1 -14.74 -2.46 6.32
N ALA A 2 -14.25 -1.52 5.52
CA ALA A 2 -13.66 -1.81 4.22
C ALA A 2 -12.12 -1.82 4.36
N ILE A 3 -11.48 -2.77 3.69
CA ILE A 3 -10.02 -2.91 3.68
C ILE A 3 -9.51 -2.75 2.25
N VAL A 4 -8.74 -1.68 2.01
CA VAL A 4 -8.07 -1.43 0.74
C VAL A 4 -6.58 -1.67 0.90
N VAL A 5 -5.97 -2.43 0.00
CA VAL A 5 -4.52 -2.65 -0.04
C VAL A 5 -3.94 -2.02 -1.29
N ILE A 6 -2.91 -1.21 -1.12
CA ILE A 6 -2.12 -0.63 -2.20
C ILE A 6 -0.75 -1.31 -2.20
N GLY A 7 -0.53 -2.11 -3.21
CA GLY A 7 0.76 -2.74 -3.47
C GLY A 7 1.52 -2.04 -4.60
N GLY A 8 2.62 -2.64 -5.01
CA GLY A 8 3.36 -2.18 -6.17
C GLY A 8 4.64 -2.96 -6.39
N HIS A 9 5.10 -2.94 -7.64
CA HIS A 9 6.16 -3.87 -8.05
C HIS A 9 7.53 -3.54 -7.47
N SER A 10 7.80 -2.27 -7.16
CA SER A 10 9.10 -1.85 -6.63
C SER A 10 8.97 -0.80 -5.53
N ARG A 11 10.13 -0.31 -5.05
CA ARG A 11 10.22 0.90 -4.22
C ARG A 11 9.99 2.12 -5.11
N SER A 12 9.61 3.22 -4.49
CA SER A 12 9.50 4.54 -5.12
C SER A 12 8.57 4.64 -6.34
N VAL A 13 7.73 3.64 -6.60
CA VAL A 13 6.74 3.66 -7.70
C VAL A 13 5.47 4.45 -7.37
N GLY A 14 5.49 5.26 -6.32
CA GLY A 14 4.36 6.15 -6.00
C GLY A 14 3.27 5.57 -5.09
N LYS A 15 3.43 4.37 -4.52
CA LYS A 15 2.43 3.76 -3.61
C LYS A 15 1.93 4.71 -2.53
N THR A 16 2.87 5.34 -1.80
CA THR A 16 2.56 6.29 -0.73
C THR A 16 1.77 7.49 -1.23
N SER A 17 2.09 7.98 -2.43
CA SER A 17 1.36 9.08 -3.07
C SER A 17 -0.04 8.66 -3.49
N VAL A 18 -0.21 7.43 -3.99
CA VAL A 18 -1.54 6.88 -4.27
C VAL A 18 -2.37 6.75 -2.99
N VAL A 19 -1.80 6.17 -1.91
CA VAL A 19 -2.49 6.06 -0.61
C VAL A 19 -2.90 7.43 -0.09
N ALA A 20 -1.98 8.39 -0.03
CA ALA A 20 -2.28 9.75 0.43
C ALA A 20 -3.34 10.44 -0.43
N GLY A 21 -3.24 10.32 -1.76
CA GLY A 21 -4.23 10.87 -2.68
C GLY A 21 -5.62 10.28 -2.51
N LEU A 22 -5.73 8.96 -2.28
CA LEU A 22 -7.01 8.30 -2.01
C LEU A 22 -7.61 8.70 -0.66
N ILE A 23 -6.78 8.84 0.38
CA ILE A 23 -7.23 9.34 1.68
C ILE A 23 -7.83 10.75 1.53
N ALA A 24 -7.15 11.64 0.80
CA ALA A 24 -7.61 13.00 0.57
C ALA A 24 -8.88 13.08 -0.30
N ALA A 25 -8.99 12.20 -1.31
CA ALA A 25 -10.14 12.16 -2.21
C ALA A 25 -11.39 11.52 -1.59
N LEU A 26 -11.22 10.65 -0.60
CA LEU A 26 -12.28 9.85 0.02
C LEU A 26 -12.36 10.08 1.56
N PRO A 27 -12.53 11.33 2.04
CA PRO A 27 -12.48 11.65 3.47
C PRO A 27 -13.65 11.06 4.27
N SER A 28 -14.79 10.81 3.63
CA SER A 28 -15.97 10.20 4.25
C SER A 28 -15.72 8.80 4.79
N TYR A 29 -14.72 8.09 4.27
CA TYR A 29 -14.35 6.75 4.74
C TYR A 29 -13.60 6.75 6.08
N LYS A 30 -13.13 7.88 6.57
CA LYS A 30 -12.43 8.01 7.87
C LYS A 30 -11.31 6.98 8.03
N TRP A 31 -10.39 6.98 7.09
CA TRP A 31 -9.34 5.98 6.93
C TRP A 31 -8.43 5.85 8.15
N THR A 32 -8.17 4.61 8.56
CA THR A 32 -7.00 4.22 9.34
C THR A 32 -5.96 3.68 8.36
N ALA A 33 -4.81 4.35 8.29
CA ALA A 33 -3.76 4.03 7.34
C ALA A 33 -2.64 3.19 7.97
N PHE A 34 -2.08 2.26 7.21
CA PHE A 34 -0.95 1.44 7.66
C PHE A 34 0.17 1.47 6.62
N LYS A 35 1.36 1.91 7.03
CA LYS A 35 2.59 1.69 6.29
C LYS A 35 3.28 0.45 6.84
N ILE A 36 3.47 -0.59 6.02
CA ILE A 36 4.15 -1.81 6.43
C ILE A 36 5.48 -1.91 5.71
N THR A 37 6.57 -1.87 6.48
CA THR A 37 7.94 -1.93 5.99
C THR A 37 8.60 -3.19 6.51
N GLN A 38 9.29 -3.92 5.63
CA GLN A 38 10.15 -5.02 6.03
C GLN A 38 11.62 -4.60 5.96
N PHE A 39 12.37 -4.83 7.02
CA PHE A 39 13.81 -4.59 7.11
C PHE A 39 14.60 -5.92 7.03
N GLY A 40 15.94 -5.85 7.03
CA GLY A 40 16.80 -7.04 6.94
C GLY A 40 17.21 -7.39 5.50
N HIS A 41 16.85 -6.56 4.52
CA HIS A 41 17.31 -6.68 3.13
C HIS A 41 18.49 -5.76 2.80
N GLY A 42 19.19 -5.25 3.82
CA GLY A 42 20.41 -4.44 3.69
C GLY A 42 20.23 -2.97 3.34
N LYS A 43 18.99 -2.49 3.05
CA LYS A 43 18.75 -1.09 2.70
C LYS A 43 17.56 -0.52 3.44
N CYS A 44 17.73 0.68 3.99
CA CYS A 44 16.63 1.42 4.61
C CYS A 44 15.60 1.86 3.57
N SER A 45 14.31 1.80 3.94
CA SER A 45 13.23 2.27 3.07
C SER A 45 13.08 3.80 3.06
N LEU A 46 13.75 4.50 3.99
CA LEU A 46 13.70 5.97 4.09
C LEU A 46 14.74 6.65 3.20
N ASP A 47 15.97 6.18 3.19
CA ASP A 47 17.11 6.89 2.57
C ASP A 47 18.02 5.99 1.74
N GLY A 48 17.75 4.68 1.67
CA GLY A 48 18.58 3.72 0.95
C GLY A 48 19.88 3.35 1.67
N ALA A 49 20.15 3.89 2.86
CA ALA A 49 21.29 3.56 3.69
C ALA A 49 21.19 2.14 4.29
N PRO A 50 22.26 1.59 4.86
CA PRO A 50 22.19 0.35 5.64
C PRO A 50 21.10 0.47 6.71
N CYS A 51 20.22 -0.52 6.79
CA CYS A 51 19.04 -0.42 7.64
C CYS A 51 19.40 -0.64 9.11
N HIS A 52 19.27 0.42 9.91
CA HIS A 52 19.32 0.38 11.38
C HIS A 52 17.93 0.44 12.00
N CYS A 53 16.86 0.14 11.22
CA CYS A 53 15.48 0.17 11.71
C CYS A 53 15.13 -1.04 12.59
N ALA A 54 16.03 -2.01 12.75
CA ALA A 54 15.88 -3.08 13.70
C ALA A 54 15.99 -2.49 15.11
N THR A 55 14.97 -2.69 15.91
CA THR A 55 15.14 -2.61 17.36
C THR A 55 15.88 -3.88 17.75
N ASP A 56 17.00 -3.77 18.43
CA ASP A 56 17.91 -4.89 18.75
C ASP A 56 17.20 -6.04 19.51
N ASP A 57 16.02 -5.78 20.08
CA ASP A 57 15.28 -6.71 20.94
C ASP A 57 13.96 -7.26 20.32
N HIS A 58 13.49 -6.76 19.17
CA HIS A 58 12.18 -7.15 18.65
C HIS A 58 12.18 -7.33 17.14
N THR A 59 11.61 -8.43 16.67
CA THR A 59 11.45 -8.77 15.25
C THR A 59 10.42 -7.91 14.53
N TRP A 60 9.62 -7.15 15.28
CA TRP A 60 8.64 -6.20 14.75
C TRP A 60 8.35 -5.07 15.74
N ALA A 61 7.91 -3.95 15.20
CA ALA A 61 7.40 -2.82 15.97
C ALA A 61 6.22 -2.19 15.23
N ILE A 62 5.29 -1.60 16.00
CA ILE A 62 4.20 -0.81 15.46
C ILE A 62 4.13 0.49 16.25
N SER A 63 4.19 1.61 15.55
CA SER A 63 4.06 2.94 16.13
C SER A 63 2.90 3.70 15.50
N GLU A 64 2.15 4.40 16.32
CA GLU A 64 1.15 5.34 15.85
C GLU A 64 1.82 6.66 15.52
N GLU A 65 1.62 7.15 14.29
CA GLU A 65 2.11 8.45 13.87
C GLU A 65 1.29 9.57 14.50
N LYS A 66 1.95 10.57 15.04
CA LYS A 66 1.31 11.76 15.63
C LYS A 66 1.65 13.05 14.89
N ASN A 67 2.74 13.03 14.12
CA ASN A 67 3.22 14.21 13.42
C ASN A 67 2.60 14.33 12.02
N ARG A 68 1.75 15.34 11.82
CA ARG A 68 1.16 15.65 10.50
C ARG A 68 2.07 16.43 9.58
N PHE A 69 3.17 16.97 10.09
CA PHE A 69 4.11 17.83 9.37
C PHE A 69 5.44 17.13 9.08
N GLY A 70 5.56 15.86 9.43
CA GLY A 70 6.74 15.06 9.16
C GLY A 70 6.84 14.64 7.69
N THR A 71 8.00 14.13 7.32
CA THR A 71 8.30 13.67 5.95
C THR A 71 8.12 12.16 5.75
N SER A 72 7.85 11.42 6.85
CA SER A 72 7.62 9.98 6.78
C SER A 72 6.36 9.64 5.99
N ASP A 73 6.29 8.44 5.43
CA ASP A 73 5.09 7.96 4.71
C ASP A 73 3.85 7.99 5.62
N SER A 74 4.00 7.59 6.88
CA SER A 74 2.91 7.61 7.87
C SER A 74 2.45 9.04 8.21
N SER A 75 3.36 10.01 8.29
CA SER A 75 3.04 11.44 8.43
C SER A 75 2.25 11.96 7.22
N ARG A 76 2.66 11.57 6.01
CA ARG A 76 1.94 11.96 4.78
C ARG A 76 0.51 11.46 4.76
N PHE A 77 0.24 10.28 5.32
CA PHE A 77 -1.12 9.75 5.45
C PHE A 77 -1.96 10.59 6.41
N LEU A 78 -1.40 10.99 7.56
CA LEU A 78 -2.08 11.91 8.48
C LEU A 78 -2.32 13.30 7.85
N ALA A 79 -1.33 13.83 7.13
CA ALA A 79 -1.44 15.12 6.44
C ALA A 79 -2.56 15.07 5.37
N ALA A 80 -2.72 13.92 4.70
CA ALA A 80 -3.78 13.68 3.72
C ALA A 80 -5.19 13.54 4.34
N GLY A 81 -5.32 13.46 5.66
CA GLY A 81 -6.60 13.38 6.35
C GLY A 81 -6.95 12.01 6.93
N ALA A 82 -6.01 11.07 7.01
CA ALA A 82 -6.24 9.84 7.76
C ALA A 82 -6.60 10.15 9.22
N ARG A 83 -7.58 9.43 9.76
CA ARG A 83 -7.96 9.54 11.17
C ARG A 83 -6.86 9.05 12.10
N GLN A 84 -6.23 7.94 11.71
CA GLN A 84 -5.06 7.35 12.37
C GLN A 84 -4.09 6.85 11.31
N SER A 85 -2.81 6.85 11.64
CA SER A 85 -1.78 6.29 10.78
C SER A 85 -0.79 5.49 11.61
N TYR A 86 -0.45 4.30 11.14
CA TYR A 86 0.46 3.38 11.80
C TYR A 86 1.64 3.03 10.91
N TRP A 87 2.84 3.06 11.48
CA TRP A 87 4.01 2.48 10.84
C TRP A 87 4.33 1.14 11.48
N VAL A 88 4.21 0.08 10.70
CA VAL A 88 4.56 -1.29 11.07
C VAL A 88 5.91 -1.61 10.45
N ARG A 89 6.86 -1.99 11.27
CA ARG A 89 8.20 -2.45 10.87
C ARG A 89 8.35 -3.89 11.29
N THR A 90 8.75 -4.75 10.35
CA THR A 90 9.00 -6.16 10.66
C THR A 90 10.29 -6.62 10.00
N GLU A 91 10.97 -7.56 10.61
CA GLU A 91 12.01 -8.30 9.94
C GLU A 91 11.44 -9.04 8.72
N GLN A 92 12.24 -9.16 7.66
CA GLN A 92 11.80 -9.84 6.43
C GLN A 92 11.39 -11.29 6.73
N GLY A 93 10.19 -11.67 6.29
CA GLY A 93 9.62 -12.99 6.54
C GLY A 93 8.85 -13.12 7.85
N ARG A 94 8.95 -12.16 8.78
CA ARG A 94 8.35 -12.25 10.13
C ARG A 94 7.08 -11.43 10.34
N LEU A 95 6.43 -11.00 9.27
CA LEU A 95 5.18 -10.20 9.36
C LEU A 95 4.07 -10.94 10.14
N ALA A 96 4.07 -12.28 10.10
CA ALA A 96 3.11 -13.09 10.86
C ALA A 96 3.09 -12.75 12.37
N GLU A 97 4.24 -12.41 12.95
CA GLU A 97 4.38 -12.08 14.38
C GLU A 97 3.69 -10.75 14.73
N ALA A 98 3.67 -9.79 13.80
CA ALA A 98 2.99 -8.52 13.98
C ALA A 98 1.47 -8.60 13.78
N MET A 99 0.96 -9.69 13.18
CA MET A 99 -0.45 -9.78 12.75
C MET A 99 -1.45 -9.66 13.88
N GLY A 100 -1.12 -10.16 15.07
CA GLY A 100 -1.99 -9.99 16.26
C GLY A 100 -2.21 -8.50 16.60
N ALA A 101 -1.15 -7.69 16.54
CA ALA A 101 -1.21 -6.27 16.81
C ALA A 101 -1.90 -5.49 15.66
N ILE A 102 -1.66 -5.88 14.41
CA ILE A 102 -2.31 -5.28 13.24
C ILE A 102 -3.82 -5.54 13.29
N ARG A 103 -4.25 -6.79 13.51
CA ARG A 103 -5.68 -7.15 13.58
C ARG A 103 -6.43 -6.40 14.67
N ARG A 104 -5.84 -6.21 15.87
CA ARG A 104 -6.47 -5.40 16.93
C ARG A 104 -6.75 -3.96 16.48
N ARG A 105 -5.86 -3.35 15.72
CA ARG A 105 -6.04 -1.99 15.18
C ARG A 105 -7.03 -1.95 14.03
N LEU A 106 -7.00 -2.95 13.16
CA LEU A 106 -8.00 -3.10 12.09
C LEU A 106 -9.41 -3.23 12.68
N ALA A 107 -9.59 -4.00 13.74
CA ALA A 107 -10.88 -4.18 14.40
C ALA A 107 -11.46 -2.87 15.00
N GLN A 108 -10.61 -1.87 15.26
CA GLN A 108 -11.00 -0.54 15.76
C GLN A 108 -11.21 0.49 14.65
N ALA A 109 -10.84 0.16 13.43
CA ALA A 109 -10.94 1.06 12.28
C ALA A 109 -12.37 1.05 11.68
N GLU A 110 -12.85 2.22 11.28
CA GLU A 110 -14.07 2.29 10.45
C GLU A 110 -13.78 1.74 9.06
N ASN A 111 -12.70 2.19 8.42
CA ASN A 111 -12.15 1.62 7.19
C ASN A 111 -10.62 1.70 7.24
N ALA A 112 -9.96 0.79 6.55
CA ALA A 112 -8.50 0.69 6.56
C ALA A 112 -7.91 0.74 5.15
N ILE A 113 -6.79 1.46 5.01
CA ILE A 113 -5.96 1.47 3.81
C ILE A 113 -4.53 1.09 4.18
N LEU A 114 -3.99 0.06 3.51
CA LEU A 114 -2.70 -0.52 3.85
C LEU A 114 -1.74 -0.43 2.65
N GLU A 115 -0.55 0.11 2.88
CA GLU A 115 0.53 0.08 1.89
C GLU A 115 1.45 -1.11 2.13
N SER A 116 1.25 -2.20 1.38
CA SER A 116 2.09 -3.40 1.43
C SER A 116 1.66 -4.44 0.41
N ASN A 117 2.59 -5.20 -0.19
CA ASN A 117 2.25 -6.45 -0.88
C ASN A 117 2.13 -7.61 0.11
N SER A 118 3.08 -7.71 1.05
CA SER A 118 3.22 -8.88 1.92
C SER A 118 2.06 -9.08 2.89
N ILE A 119 1.26 -8.04 3.17
CA ILE A 119 0.06 -8.15 4.00
C ILE A 119 -1.00 -9.06 3.38
N LEU A 120 -1.01 -9.21 2.05
CA LEU A 120 -1.95 -10.06 1.31
C LEU A 120 -1.86 -11.53 1.67
N ARG A 121 -0.75 -11.98 2.26
CA ARG A 121 -0.62 -13.33 2.83
C ARG A 121 -1.50 -13.56 4.06
N PHE A 122 -1.95 -12.50 4.73
CA PHE A 122 -2.59 -12.56 6.05
C PHE A 122 -3.96 -11.89 6.10
N VAL A 123 -4.22 -10.99 5.15
CA VAL A 123 -5.46 -10.21 5.06
C VAL A 123 -6.02 -10.35 3.65
N ARG A 124 -7.29 -10.71 3.56
CA ARG A 124 -8.05 -10.65 2.31
C ARG A 124 -8.71 -9.27 2.23
N PRO A 125 -8.24 -8.37 1.39
CA PRO A 125 -8.84 -7.04 1.26
C PRO A 125 -10.16 -7.09 0.50
N ASP A 126 -10.95 -6.03 0.63
CA ASP A 126 -12.12 -5.78 -0.22
C ASP A 126 -11.70 -5.28 -1.60
N LEU A 127 -10.52 -4.64 -1.66
CA LEU A 127 -9.95 -4.14 -2.90
C LEU A 127 -8.41 -4.15 -2.82
N TYR A 128 -7.77 -4.79 -3.78
CA TYR A 128 -6.32 -4.74 -3.96
C TYR A 128 -5.97 -4.03 -5.25
N ILE A 129 -5.18 -2.95 -5.14
CA ILE A 129 -4.69 -2.17 -6.25
C ILE A 129 -3.17 -2.25 -6.28
N THR A 130 -2.60 -2.56 -7.44
CA THR A 130 -1.15 -2.58 -7.62
C THR A 130 -0.68 -1.38 -8.43
N VAL A 131 0.41 -0.74 -7.98
CA VAL A 131 1.04 0.40 -8.66
C VAL A 131 2.23 -0.09 -9.46
N LEU A 132 2.23 0.16 -10.75
CA LEU A 132 3.26 -0.26 -11.69
C LEU A 132 3.88 0.95 -12.38
N ASP A 133 5.22 0.98 -12.45
CA ASP A 133 5.98 1.96 -13.20
C ASP A 133 6.88 1.25 -14.22
N PRO A 134 6.53 1.28 -15.51
CA PRO A 134 7.33 0.63 -16.56
C PRO A 134 8.77 1.14 -16.68
N ALA A 135 9.06 2.34 -16.17
CA ALA A 135 10.41 2.90 -16.19
C ALA A 135 11.32 2.32 -15.10
N THR A 136 10.75 1.69 -14.09
CA THR A 136 11.49 1.06 -12.98
C THR A 136 11.69 -0.43 -13.26
N GLU A 137 12.94 -0.86 -13.40
CA GLU A 137 13.29 -2.24 -13.82
C GLU A 137 13.02 -3.30 -12.75
N ASP A 138 13.26 -2.95 -11.45
CA ASP A 138 13.08 -3.89 -10.34
C ASP A 138 11.63 -4.35 -10.20
N PHE A 139 11.44 -5.66 -10.06
CA PHE A 139 10.13 -6.26 -9.85
C PHE A 139 10.21 -7.29 -8.71
N LYS A 140 9.77 -6.89 -7.52
CA LYS A 140 9.85 -7.68 -6.29
C LYS A 140 9.08 -9.00 -6.38
N ILE A 141 9.63 -10.03 -5.75
CA ILE A 141 8.99 -11.36 -5.64
C ILE A 141 7.57 -11.22 -5.04
N SER A 142 7.41 -10.44 -3.98
CA SER A 142 6.09 -10.22 -3.36
C SER A 142 5.08 -9.51 -4.24
N ALA A 143 5.52 -8.75 -5.23
CA ALA A 143 4.62 -8.15 -6.21
C ALA A 143 4.21 -9.15 -7.29
N ARG A 144 5.13 -10.04 -7.70
CA ARG A 144 4.81 -11.14 -8.63
C ARG A 144 3.82 -12.12 -8.03
N GLU A 145 4.00 -12.47 -6.76
CA GLU A 145 3.20 -13.43 -6.01
C GLU A 145 1.71 -13.04 -5.98
N PHE A 146 1.42 -11.75 -5.93
CA PHE A 146 0.04 -11.25 -5.79
C PHE A 146 -0.48 -10.49 -7.01
N LEU A 147 0.26 -10.47 -8.13
CA LEU A 147 -0.13 -9.68 -9.29
C LEU A 147 -1.49 -10.11 -9.87
N ASP A 148 -1.77 -11.40 -9.87
CA ASP A 148 -3.01 -11.99 -10.37
C ASP A 148 -4.23 -11.75 -9.46
N GLN A 149 -4.01 -11.29 -8.24
CA GLN A 149 -5.07 -10.97 -7.28
C GLN A 149 -5.48 -9.49 -7.34
N ALA A 150 -4.80 -8.67 -8.16
CA ALA A 150 -5.13 -7.26 -8.27
C ALA A 150 -6.52 -7.05 -8.88
N ASP A 151 -7.34 -6.24 -8.22
CA ASP A 151 -8.64 -5.80 -8.73
C ASP A 151 -8.52 -4.62 -9.72
N ALA A 152 -7.41 -3.88 -9.64
CA ALA A 152 -7.07 -2.80 -10.55
C ALA A 152 -5.56 -2.53 -10.57
N VAL A 153 -5.12 -1.87 -11.63
CA VAL A 153 -3.74 -1.43 -11.81
C VAL A 153 -3.71 0.09 -11.91
N VAL A 154 -2.84 0.72 -11.13
CA VAL A 154 -2.40 2.11 -11.34
C VAL A 154 -1.08 2.04 -12.09
N LEU A 155 -1.06 2.54 -13.31
CA LEU A 155 0.07 2.42 -14.23
C LEU A 155 0.64 3.79 -14.57
N HIS A 156 1.94 3.97 -14.32
CA HIS A 156 2.63 5.17 -14.81
C HIS A 156 2.67 5.16 -16.33
N GLU A 157 2.32 6.29 -16.95
CA GLU A 157 2.49 6.47 -18.38
C GLU A 157 3.98 6.45 -18.73
N SER A 158 4.38 5.42 -19.47
CA SER A 158 5.74 5.24 -19.97
C SER A 158 5.71 4.55 -21.33
N ARG A 159 6.71 4.85 -22.16
CA ARG A 159 6.74 4.36 -23.54
C ARG A 159 7.04 2.87 -23.68
N SER A 160 7.72 2.25 -22.72
CA SER A 160 8.07 0.82 -22.80
C SER A 160 8.38 0.24 -21.43
N PRO A 161 7.85 -0.94 -21.11
CA PRO A 161 8.23 -1.66 -19.90
C PRO A 161 9.69 -2.10 -19.97
N ARG A 162 10.45 -1.88 -18.89
CA ARG A 162 11.82 -2.36 -18.71
C ARG A 162 11.88 -3.74 -18.03
N TRP A 163 10.75 -4.31 -17.69
CA TRP A 163 10.67 -5.58 -16.96
C TRP A 163 10.98 -6.76 -17.87
N GLN A 164 12.07 -7.46 -17.58
CA GLN A 164 12.40 -8.70 -18.27
C GLN A 164 11.68 -9.88 -17.61
N GLY A 165 11.07 -10.74 -18.42
CA GLY A 165 10.41 -11.95 -17.95
C GLY A 165 9.16 -11.74 -17.09
N ILE A 166 8.59 -10.52 -17.06
CA ILE A 166 7.34 -10.22 -16.38
C ILE A 166 6.20 -10.17 -17.40
N SER A 167 5.18 -10.98 -17.16
CA SER A 167 3.94 -10.96 -17.94
C SER A 167 2.87 -10.18 -17.21
N LEU A 168 2.22 -9.25 -17.90
CA LEU A 168 1.02 -8.56 -17.40
C LEU A 168 -0.28 -9.30 -17.76
N LYS A 169 -0.20 -10.50 -18.35
CA LYS A 169 -1.39 -11.33 -18.64
C LYS A 169 -2.33 -11.52 -17.45
N PRO A 170 -1.83 -11.73 -16.22
CA PRO A 170 -2.69 -11.88 -15.05
C PRO A 170 -3.61 -10.68 -14.79
N VAL A 171 -3.16 -9.46 -15.13
CA VAL A 171 -3.92 -8.22 -14.93
C VAL A 171 -4.51 -7.63 -16.21
N ALA A 172 -4.45 -8.35 -17.33
CA ALA A 172 -4.93 -7.83 -18.63
C ALA A 172 -6.46 -7.59 -18.69
N ARG A 173 -7.22 -8.16 -17.73
CA ARG A 173 -8.69 -8.05 -17.68
C ARG A 173 -9.19 -7.13 -16.58
N VAL A 174 -8.30 -6.59 -15.73
CA VAL A 174 -8.69 -5.65 -14.67
C VAL A 174 -8.57 -4.21 -15.17
N PRO A 175 -9.33 -3.27 -14.59
CA PRO A 175 -9.22 -1.85 -14.93
C PRO A 175 -7.80 -1.33 -14.74
N MET A 176 -7.33 -0.53 -15.70
CA MET A 176 -6.03 0.15 -15.64
C MET A 176 -6.25 1.66 -15.61
N PHE A 177 -5.68 2.31 -14.62
CA PHE A 177 -5.73 3.77 -14.43
C PHE A 177 -4.35 4.34 -14.67
N TYR A 178 -4.23 5.17 -15.70
CA TYR A 178 -2.97 5.77 -16.08
C TYR A 178 -2.71 7.04 -15.28
N ILE A 179 -1.48 7.18 -14.77
CA ILE A 179 -1.08 8.32 -13.96
C ILE A 179 0.19 8.97 -14.51
N ARG A 180 0.31 10.28 -14.25
CA ARG A 180 1.51 11.09 -14.53
C ARG A 180 1.90 11.85 -13.27
N PRO A 181 3.02 11.53 -12.62
CA PRO A 181 3.49 12.33 -11.51
C PRO A 181 3.59 13.83 -11.88
N PRO A 182 3.21 14.74 -11.00
CA PRO A 182 2.86 14.55 -9.57
C PRO A 182 1.42 14.10 -9.29
N GLU A 183 0.59 13.86 -10.30
CA GLU A 183 -0.77 13.38 -10.14
C GLU A 183 -0.77 11.85 -10.06
N TYR A 184 -1.10 11.31 -8.87
CA TYR A 184 -1.08 9.87 -8.59
C TYR A 184 -2.48 9.26 -8.43
N VAL A 185 -3.53 10.08 -8.42
CA VAL A 185 -4.92 9.65 -8.26
C VAL A 185 -5.80 10.41 -9.22
N THR A 186 -6.50 9.69 -10.09
CA THR A 186 -7.44 10.26 -11.06
C THR A 186 -8.88 10.14 -10.55
N GLY A 187 -9.78 10.99 -11.06
CA GLY A 187 -11.21 10.91 -10.74
C GLY A 187 -11.84 9.57 -11.10
N GLU A 188 -11.36 8.93 -12.17
CA GLU A 188 -11.81 7.59 -12.58
C GLU A 188 -11.42 6.51 -11.57
N LEU A 189 -10.19 6.58 -11.02
CA LEU A 189 -9.74 5.67 -9.98
C LEU A 189 -10.58 5.84 -8.70
N VAL A 190 -10.88 7.08 -8.31
CA VAL A 190 -11.73 7.38 -7.15
C VAL A 190 -13.12 6.80 -7.34
N ALA A 191 -13.77 7.08 -8.47
CA ALA A 191 -15.10 6.58 -8.78
C ALA A 191 -15.15 5.04 -8.82
N PHE A 192 -14.09 4.40 -9.36
CA PHE A 192 -13.98 2.94 -9.35
C PHE A 192 -13.95 2.40 -7.91
N ILE A 193 -13.11 2.97 -7.03
CA ILE A 193 -12.98 2.53 -5.64
C ILE A 193 -14.32 2.69 -4.91
N GLU A 194 -14.97 3.86 -5.02
CA GLU A 194 -16.29 4.08 -4.42
C GLU A 194 -17.32 3.06 -4.89
N SER A 195 -17.38 2.81 -6.20
CA SER A 195 -18.33 1.85 -6.77
C SER A 195 -18.12 0.43 -6.25
N ARG A 196 -16.87 0.05 -5.96
CA ARG A 196 -16.52 -1.29 -5.45
C ARG A 196 -16.82 -1.42 -3.96
N LEU A 197 -16.54 -0.38 -3.19
CA LEU A 197 -16.77 -0.38 -1.74
C LEU A 197 -18.25 -0.22 -1.38
N MET A 198 -19.04 0.53 -2.16
CA MET A 198 -20.49 0.68 -1.96
C MET A 198 -21.28 -0.60 -2.29
N LYS A 199 -20.78 -1.44 -3.18
CA LYS A 199 -21.44 -2.71 -3.57
C LYS A 199 -21.35 -3.81 -2.51
N LYS A 200 -20.65 -3.58 -1.40
CA LYS A 200 -20.59 -4.55 -0.31
C LYS A 200 -21.93 -4.55 0.42
N PRO A 201 -22.72 -5.65 0.39
CA PRO A 201 -23.90 -5.74 1.21
C PRO A 201 -23.47 -5.57 2.67
N LEU A 202 -24.17 -4.69 3.40
CA LEU A 202 -24.12 -4.70 4.86
C LEU A 202 -24.50 -6.12 5.29
N CYS A 203 -23.50 -6.91 5.68
CA CYS A 203 -23.77 -8.16 6.37
C CYS A 203 -24.49 -7.79 7.65
N ALA A 204 -25.78 -8.14 7.69
CA ALA A 204 -26.61 -8.07 8.88
C ALA A 204 -26.07 -9.02 9.96
#